data_92839f6ac624503983b9ac99d1016f50
#
_entry.id   92839f6ac624503983b9ac99d1016f50
#
_cell.length_a   1.000
_cell.length_b   1.000
_cell.length_c   1.000
_cell.angle_alpha   90.00
_cell.angle_beta   90.00
_cell.angle_gamma   90.00
#
_symmetry.space_group_name_H-M   'P 1'
#
loop_
_entity.id
_entity.type
_entity.pdbx_description
1 polymer ?
#
loop_
_entity_poly.entity_id
_entity_poly.type
_entity_poly.pdbx_seq_one_letter_code
_entity_poly.pdbx_strand_id
1 'polypeptide(L)'
;MKLRHLTALAALVITSAAPARAEDTTIHVGLVRSISNGAELIALDRGYFKQYGLNVVIDDIDTSADTMVLLATNRLQIVAGGIAAGYFNALQKGLPVATIADRVSTPIRHNLMLRPDLKDAITDLKQLKGRVIATNGVGSVSTYEIGKMLETVGLKTSDVDLKILRFPQMAAAFANKAIDAALVIPPFTYEFLDRGIAVDFAEPDRLVQPSPMTIAVIMVNTDWAAQNRQALQSYYTAYLRGVRDYCNAYHGGAIKQEMIDTIVRHGSESRPELLRKYPWVGRSPDGRLNIASMLDMQAWYVANKFSTAKLPAERVVDMSYADAAVKQLGPFVLENKASTLAGCR
;
A
#
# COMPACT_ATOMS: atom_id res chain seq x y z
N MET A 1 -83.79 -1.15 40.76
CA MET A 1 -82.98 -0.66 39.65
C MET A 1 -81.49 -0.75 40.14
N LYS A 2 -80.73 -1.74 39.65
CA LYS A 2 -79.33 -1.96 40.07
C LYS A 2 -78.40 -1.54 38.87
N LEU A 3 -77.65 -0.46 39.06
CA LEU A 3 -76.69 0.02 38.10
C LEU A 3 -75.43 -0.84 38.22
N ARG A 4 -75.03 -1.50 37.12
CA ARG A 4 -73.79 -2.22 37.02
C ARG A 4 -72.69 -1.29 36.38
N HIS A 5 -71.65 -0.99 37.15
CA HIS A 5 -70.49 -0.28 36.63
C HIS A 5 -69.59 -1.29 35.89
N LEU A 6 -69.38 -1.13 34.58
CA LEU A 6 -68.38 -1.79 33.82
C LEU A 6 -67.09 -0.95 33.92
N THR A 7 -66.07 -1.49 34.56
CA THR A 7 -64.70 -0.96 34.55
C THR A 7 -63.99 -1.55 33.35
N ALA A 8 -63.69 -0.73 32.33
CA ALA A 8 -62.83 -1.15 31.20
C ALA A 8 -61.37 -1.02 31.61
N LEU A 9 -60.61 -2.13 31.63
CA LEU A 9 -59.18 -2.18 31.87
C LEU A 9 -58.46 -1.96 30.52
N ALA A 10 -57.87 -0.78 30.31
CA ALA A 10 -57.05 -0.51 29.13
C ALA A 10 -55.66 -1.12 29.35
N ALA A 11 -55.35 -2.20 28.64
CA ALA A 11 -54.03 -2.80 28.59
C ALA A 11 -53.09 -1.95 27.72
N LEU A 12 -52.12 -1.31 28.37
CA LEU A 12 -51.04 -0.55 27.69
C LEU A 12 -50.03 -1.55 27.10
N VAL A 13 -50.07 -1.78 25.80
CA VAL A 13 -49.08 -2.58 25.08
C VAL A 13 -47.82 -1.72 24.87
N ILE A 14 -46.81 -1.91 25.71
CA ILE A 14 -45.49 -1.32 25.50
C ILE A 14 -44.79 -2.13 24.42
N THR A 15 -44.84 -1.69 23.17
CA THR A 15 -44.01 -2.21 22.08
C THR A 15 -42.58 -1.72 22.32
N SER A 16 -41.70 -2.60 22.83
CA SER A 16 -40.29 -2.38 22.87
C SER A 16 -39.77 -2.37 21.42
N ALA A 17 -39.59 -1.16 20.84
CA ALA A 17 -38.85 -1.01 19.58
C ALA A 17 -37.41 -1.46 19.84
N ALA A 18 -37.03 -2.63 19.32
CA ALA A 18 -35.62 -3.01 19.26
C ALA A 18 -34.87 -1.91 18.50
N PRO A 19 -33.71 -1.45 18.98
CA PRO A 19 -32.93 -0.45 18.26
C PRO A 19 -32.61 -1.01 16.86
N ALA A 20 -33.09 -0.33 15.83
CA ALA A 20 -32.68 -0.64 14.47
C ALA A 20 -31.16 -0.54 14.41
N ARG A 21 -30.50 -1.69 14.19
CA ARG A 21 -29.06 -1.72 13.99
C ARG A 21 -28.81 -0.92 12.71
N ALA A 22 -28.07 0.19 12.83
CA ALA A 22 -27.67 0.96 11.67
C ALA A 22 -26.97 0.02 10.70
N GLU A 23 -27.34 0.09 9.43
CA GLU A 23 -26.70 -0.71 8.37
C GLU A 23 -25.22 -0.34 8.28
N ASP A 24 -24.34 -1.36 8.18
CA ASP A 24 -22.90 -1.14 8.11
C ASP A 24 -22.55 -0.28 6.88
N THR A 25 -21.71 0.74 7.07
CA THR A 25 -21.27 1.59 5.96
C THR A 25 -20.34 0.78 5.03
N THR A 26 -20.75 0.61 3.77
CA THR A 26 -19.92 -0.09 2.79
C THR A 26 -18.83 0.83 2.23
N ILE A 27 -17.59 0.33 2.22
CA ILE A 27 -16.40 1.00 1.70
C ILE A 27 -15.71 0.08 0.70
N HIS A 28 -15.59 0.53 -0.55
CA HIS A 28 -14.85 -0.16 -1.60
C HIS A 28 -13.39 0.25 -1.56
N VAL A 29 -12.50 -0.73 -1.40
CA VAL A 29 -11.05 -0.54 -1.26
C VAL A 29 -10.32 -1.25 -2.40
N GLY A 30 -9.74 -0.49 -3.32
CA GLY A 30 -8.92 -1.02 -4.39
C GLY A 30 -7.54 -1.43 -3.88
N LEU A 31 -7.14 -2.70 -4.04
CA LEU A 31 -5.83 -3.23 -3.68
C LEU A 31 -5.09 -3.81 -4.89
N VAL A 32 -3.82 -3.41 -5.07
CA VAL A 32 -2.89 -4.14 -5.93
C VAL A 32 -2.41 -5.38 -5.18
N ARG A 33 -2.47 -6.56 -5.79
CA ARG A 33 -2.03 -7.81 -5.15
C ARG A 33 -0.54 -7.76 -4.77
N SER A 34 -0.26 -7.89 -3.48
CA SER A 34 1.08 -7.80 -2.90
C SER A 34 1.09 -8.37 -1.50
N ILE A 35 2.23 -8.81 -1.01
CA ILE A 35 2.38 -9.23 0.40
C ILE A 35 2.10 -8.08 1.38
N SER A 36 2.23 -6.83 0.93
CA SER A 36 1.90 -5.66 1.74
C SER A 36 0.41 -5.55 2.09
N ASN A 37 -0.48 -6.31 1.43
CA ASN A 37 -1.90 -6.37 1.75
C ASN A 37 -2.19 -7.02 3.10
N GLY A 38 -1.21 -7.69 3.71
CA GLY A 38 -1.40 -8.41 4.98
C GLY A 38 -2.06 -7.58 6.08
N ALA A 39 -1.80 -6.27 6.14
CA ALA A 39 -2.40 -5.40 7.16
C ALA A 39 -3.90 -5.19 6.95
N GLU A 40 -4.33 -4.92 5.72
CA GLU A 40 -5.74 -4.77 5.35
C GLU A 40 -6.48 -6.10 5.50
N LEU A 41 -5.88 -7.19 5.05
CA LEU A 41 -6.47 -8.51 5.03
C LEU A 41 -6.63 -9.09 6.45
N ILE A 42 -5.64 -8.92 7.33
CA ILE A 42 -5.77 -9.36 8.73
C ILE A 42 -6.82 -8.52 9.48
N ALA A 43 -6.93 -7.22 9.18
CA ALA A 43 -7.98 -6.38 9.75
C ALA A 43 -9.38 -6.83 9.31
N LEU A 44 -9.51 -7.31 8.08
CA LEU A 44 -10.74 -7.90 7.54
C LEU A 44 -11.06 -9.22 8.24
N ASP A 45 -10.10 -10.17 8.27
CA ASP A 45 -10.28 -11.52 8.83
C ASP A 45 -10.58 -11.49 10.33
N ARG A 46 -9.91 -10.60 11.08
CA ARG A 46 -10.16 -10.40 12.51
C ARG A 46 -11.41 -9.57 12.81
N GLY A 47 -12.13 -9.14 11.76
CA GLY A 47 -13.36 -8.37 11.89
C GLY A 47 -13.16 -6.98 12.49
N TYR A 48 -11.97 -6.39 12.38
CA TYR A 48 -11.72 -5.05 12.93
C TYR A 48 -12.59 -3.99 12.28
N PHE A 49 -12.84 -4.08 10.97
CA PHE A 49 -13.76 -3.17 10.29
C PHE A 49 -15.20 -3.33 10.78
N LYS A 50 -15.67 -4.57 10.95
CA LYS A 50 -17.03 -4.86 11.45
C LYS A 50 -17.27 -4.34 12.87
N GLN A 51 -16.23 -4.35 13.73
CA GLN A 51 -16.31 -3.79 15.10
C GLN A 51 -16.63 -2.29 15.09
N TYR A 52 -16.36 -1.60 13.98
CA TYR A 52 -16.67 -0.19 13.78
C TYR A 52 -17.88 0.06 12.88
N GLY A 53 -18.71 -0.97 12.60
CA GLY A 53 -19.89 -0.85 11.72
C GLY A 53 -19.53 -0.62 10.26
N LEU A 54 -18.43 -1.19 9.79
CA LEU A 54 -17.98 -1.05 8.41
C LEU A 54 -18.03 -2.40 7.68
N ASN A 55 -18.60 -2.38 6.47
CA ASN A 55 -18.54 -3.45 5.50
C ASN A 55 -17.48 -3.10 4.44
N VAL A 56 -16.24 -3.61 4.60
CA VAL A 56 -15.14 -3.36 3.66
C VAL A 56 -15.14 -4.40 2.56
N VAL A 57 -15.26 -3.93 1.31
CA VAL A 57 -15.20 -4.74 0.09
C VAL A 57 -13.85 -4.50 -0.58
N ILE A 58 -13.10 -5.57 -0.81
CA ILE A 58 -11.81 -5.51 -1.50
C ILE A 58 -12.04 -5.67 -2.99
N ASP A 59 -11.62 -4.69 -3.77
CA ASP A 59 -11.63 -4.70 -5.22
C ASP A 59 -10.19 -4.88 -5.73
N ASP A 60 -9.92 -5.97 -6.44
CA ASP A 60 -8.60 -6.22 -7.06
C ASP A 60 -8.37 -5.22 -8.20
N ILE A 61 -7.20 -4.58 -8.19
CA ILE A 61 -6.78 -3.64 -9.22
C ILE A 61 -5.40 -4.01 -9.77
N ASP A 62 -5.15 -3.73 -11.04
CA ASP A 62 -3.87 -4.05 -11.69
C ASP A 62 -2.76 -3.09 -11.29
N THR A 63 -3.03 -1.77 -11.31
CA THR A 63 -2.10 -0.73 -10.88
C THR A 63 -2.84 0.42 -10.20
N SER A 64 -2.20 1.08 -9.23
CA SER A 64 -2.77 2.27 -8.58
C SER A 64 -2.87 3.48 -9.52
N ALA A 65 -2.07 3.51 -10.59
CA ALA A 65 -2.12 4.59 -11.57
C ALA A 65 -3.44 4.61 -12.36
N ASP A 66 -3.94 3.43 -12.73
CA ASP A 66 -5.18 3.30 -13.51
C ASP A 66 -6.44 3.57 -12.68
N THR A 67 -6.31 3.57 -11.35
CA THR A 67 -7.44 3.69 -10.43
C THR A 67 -7.75 5.12 -9.98
N MET A 68 -6.92 6.10 -10.34
CA MET A 68 -7.18 7.50 -9.94
C MET A 68 -8.52 8.01 -10.45
N VAL A 69 -8.98 7.56 -11.61
CA VAL A 69 -10.31 7.89 -12.12
C VAL A 69 -11.42 7.27 -11.27
N LEU A 70 -11.25 6.00 -10.87
CA LEU A 70 -12.23 5.29 -10.02
C LEU A 70 -12.30 5.93 -8.62
N LEU A 71 -11.16 6.34 -8.07
CA LEU A 71 -11.09 7.06 -6.81
C LEU A 71 -11.74 8.44 -6.92
N ALA A 72 -11.36 9.25 -7.91
CA ALA A 72 -11.88 10.60 -8.10
C ALA A 72 -13.40 10.63 -8.39
N THR A 73 -13.95 9.60 -9.01
CA THR A 73 -15.39 9.45 -9.29
C THR A 73 -16.16 8.73 -8.18
N ASN A 74 -15.52 8.44 -7.04
CA ASN A 74 -16.08 7.74 -5.89
C ASN A 74 -16.61 6.32 -6.19
N ARG A 75 -16.15 5.68 -7.27
CA ARG A 75 -16.42 4.25 -7.52
C ARG A 75 -15.61 3.36 -6.57
N LEU A 76 -14.43 3.83 -6.18
CA LEU A 76 -13.66 3.35 -5.02
C LEU A 76 -13.58 4.50 -4.02
N GLN A 77 -13.83 4.23 -2.75
CA GLN A 77 -13.67 5.23 -1.68
C GLN A 77 -12.21 5.34 -1.26
N ILE A 78 -11.50 4.21 -1.34
CA ILE A 78 -10.10 4.08 -0.91
C ILE A 78 -9.32 3.30 -1.98
N VAL A 79 -8.07 3.69 -2.20
CA VAL A 79 -7.09 2.94 -3.00
C VAL A 79 -5.82 2.76 -2.18
N ALA A 80 -5.34 1.53 -2.09
CA ALA A 80 -4.12 1.18 -1.39
C ALA A 80 -3.07 0.66 -2.39
N GLY A 81 -2.06 1.46 -2.67
CA GLY A 81 -1.08 1.13 -3.70
C GLY A 81 0.11 2.08 -3.77
N GLY A 82 0.98 1.86 -4.75
CA GLY A 82 2.16 2.68 -4.99
C GLY A 82 1.80 4.10 -5.41
N ILE A 83 2.63 5.05 -5.00
CA ILE A 83 2.50 6.45 -5.42
C ILE A 83 3.04 6.58 -6.85
N ALA A 84 2.23 7.10 -7.74
CA ALA A 84 2.61 7.35 -9.13
C ALA A 84 2.44 8.83 -9.50
N ALA A 85 3.05 9.25 -10.59
CA ALA A 85 2.85 10.60 -11.13
C ALA A 85 1.37 10.95 -11.33
N GLY A 86 0.55 9.95 -11.65
CA GLY A 86 -0.91 10.09 -11.79
C GLY A 86 -1.61 10.67 -10.56
N TYR A 87 -1.13 10.34 -9.35
CA TYR A 87 -1.65 10.92 -8.11
C TYR A 87 -1.40 12.44 -8.04
N PHE A 88 -0.15 12.86 -8.27
CA PHE A 88 0.20 14.30 -8.26
C PHE A 88 -0.51 15.06 -9.38
N ASN A 89 -0.66 14.44 -10.56
CA ASN A 89 -1.42 15.02 -11.66
C ASN A 89 -2.91 15.17 -11.35
N ALA A 90 -3.50 14.22 -10.63
CA ALA A 90 -4.88 14.30 -10.15
C ALA A 90 -5.07 15.48 -9.19
N LEU A 91 -4.17 15.64 -8.21
CA LEU A 91 -4.17 16.79 -7.29
C LEU A 91 -4.03 18.13 -8.00
N GLN A 92 -3.14 18.23 -9.00
CA GLN A 92 -2.93 19.45 -9.79
C GLN A 92 -4.18 19.83 -10.59
N LYS A 93 -4.94 18.85 -11.05
CA LYS A 93 -6.23 19.06 -11.73
C LYS A 93 -7.38 19.35 -10.78
N GLY A 94 -7.13 19.41 -9.47
CA GLY A 94 -8.16 19.65 -8.46
C GLY A 94 -9.11 18.46 -8.24
N LEU A 95 -8.69 17.24 -8.61
CA LEU A 95 -9.50 16.05 -8.34
C LEU A 95 -9.58 15.77 -6.83
N PRO A 96 -10.71 15.25 -6.32
CA PRO A 96 -10.96 15.06 -4.90
C PRO A 96 -10.22 13.81 -4.37
N VAL A 97 -8.90 13.87 -4.27
CA VAL A 97 -8.08 12.79 -3.75
C VAL A 97 -7.07 13.30 -2.72
N ALA A 98 -6.76 12.48 -1.70
CA ALA A 98 -5.71 12.77 -0.72
C ALA A 98 -5.03 11.47 -0.28
N THR A 99 -3.76 11.57 0.17
CA THR A 99 -3.06 10.49 0.85
C THR A 99 -3.21 10.65 2.35
N ILE A 100 -3.56 9.56 3.06
CA ILE A 100 -3.87 9.60 4.49
C ILE A 100 -3.02 8.65 5.34
N ALA A 101 -2.35 7.63 4.76
CA ALA A 101 -1.58 6.65 5.52
C ALA A 101 -0.38 6.11 4.75
N ASP A 102 0.70 5.81 5.50
CA ASP A 102 1.79 4.93 5.05
C ASP A 102 1.29 3.49 4.91
N ARG A 103 1.75 2.83 3.86
CA ARG A 103 1.43 1.43 3.59
C ARG A 103 2.67 0.58 3.36
N VAL A 104 3.67 1.12 2.65
CA VAL A 104 4.98 0.51 2.47
C VAL A 104 6.04 1.60 2.53
N SER A 105 6.94 1.45 3.48
CA SER A 105 8.14 2.28 3.62
C SER A 105 9.35 1.42 3.94
N THR A 106 10.54 2.00 3.87
CA THR A 106 11.81 1.29 4.09
C THR A 106 11.77 0.38 5.32
N PRO A 107 12.19 -0.90 5.18
CA PRO A 107 12.76 -1.56 4.02
C PRO A 107 11.70 -2.02 3.02
N ILE A 108 11.77 -1.53 1.78
CA ILE A 108 10.75 -1.80 0.75
C ILE A 108 10.94 -3.15 0.04
N ARG A 109 12.14 -3.71 0.10
CA ARG A 109 12.51 -5.00 -0.51
C ARG A 109 12.33 -5.05 -2.03
N HIS A 110 12.21 -3.91 -2.68
CA HIS A 110 12.31 -3.83 -4.12
C HIS A 110 13.76 -4.06 -4.56
N ASN A 111 13.95 -4.61 -5.75
CA ASN A 111 15.27 -4.86 -6.28
C ASN A 111 15.33 -4.59 -7.78
N LEU A 112 16.34 -3.88 -8.21
CA LEU A 112 16.73 -3.86 -9.61
C LEU A 112 17.50 -5.15 -9.86
N MET A 113 16.88 -6.09 -10.56
CA MET A 113 17.41 -7.42 -10.83
C MET A 113 18.01 -7.48 -12.23
N LEU A 114 19.06 -8.28 -12.40
CA LEU A 114 19.70 -8.53 -13.69
C LEU A 114 19.35 -9.92 -14.23
N ARG A 115 19.37 -10.04 -15.56
CA ARG A 115 19.40 -11.31 -16.24
C ARG A 115 20.67 -12.08 -15.84
N PRO A 116 20.59 -13.39 -15.50
CA PRO A 116 21.70 -14.12 -14.87
C PRO A 116 22.99 -14.16 -15.70
N ASP A 117 22.88 -14.20 -17.03
CA ASP A 117 24.03 -14.21 -17.93
C ASP A 117 24.79 -12.87 -18.00
N LEU A 118 24.25 -11.81 -17.39
CA LEU A 118 24.88 -10.49 -17.35
C LEU A 118 25.56 -10.17 -16.01
N LYS A 119 25.44 -11.03 -14.99
CA LYS A 119 25.89 -10.77 -13.62
C LYS A 119 27.38 -10.42 -13.50
N ASP A 120 28.21 -11.03 -14.36
CA ASP A 120 29.67 -10.82 -14.35
C ASP A 120 30.07 -9.66 -15.29
N ALA A 121 29.22 -9.30 -16.24
CA ALA A 121 29.45 -8.21 -17.19
C ALA A 121 28.94 -6.85 -16.70
N ILE A 122 27.89 -6.86 -15.85
CA ILE A 122 27.26 -5.66 -15.28
C ILE A 122 27.40 -5.73 -13.76
N THR A 123 28.39 -5.03 -13.22
CA THR A 123 28.72 -5.00 -11.80
C THR A 123 28.53 -3.62 -11.17
N ASP A 124 28.22 -2.60 -11.98
CA ASP A 124 28.00 -1.21 -11.56
C ASP A 124 26.82 -0.61 -12.33
N LEU A 125 26.06 0.28 -11.70
CA LEU A 125 24.91 0.97 -12.29
C LEU A 125 25.27 1.77 -13.55
N LYS A 126 26.50 2.28 -13.70
CA LYS A 126 26.96 2.98 -14.92
C LYS A 126 26.89 2.11 -16.17
N GLN A 127 27.06 0.79 -16.01
CA GLN A 127 27.02 -0.18 -17.12
C GLN A 127 25.61 -0.47 -17.61
N LEU A 128 24.60 0.11 -16.96
CA LEU A 128 23.20 0.08 -17.43
C LEU A 128 22.96 1.03 -18.58
N LYS A 129 23.87 1.94 -18.92
CA LYS A 129 23.73 2.85 -20.07
C LYS A 129 23.46 2.06 -21.36
N GLY A 130 22.37 2.41 -22.06
CA GLY A 130 21.92 1.72 -23.27
C GLY A 130 21.27 0.36 -23.07
N ARG A 131 21.11 -0.10 -21.82
CA ARG A 131 20.46 -1.38 -21.51
C ARG A 131 18.94 -1.26 -21.49
N VAL A 132 18.30 -2.40 -21.72
CA VAL A 132 16.84 -2.53 -21.68
C VAL A 132 16.40 -2.84 -20.26
N ILE A 133 15.67 -1.92 -19.62
CA ILE A 133 15.23 -2.07 -18.23
C ILE A 133 13.70 -2.07 -18.17
N ALA A 134 13.10 -3.09 -17.54
CA ALA A 134 11.66 -3.14 -17.37
C ALA A 134 11.21 -2.38 -16.11
N THR A 135 10.10 -1.66 -16.26
CA THR A 135 9.31 -1.02 -15.19
C THR A 135 7.84 -1.39 -15.35
N ASN A 136 7.04 -1.32 -14.26
CA ASN A 136 5.65 -1.75 -14.29
C ASN A 136 4.65 -0.70 -14.82
N GLY A 137 5.11 0.51 -15.15
CA GLY A 137 4.24 1.57 -15.67
C GLY A 137 4.97 2.90 -15.88
N VAL A 138 4.43 3.72 -16.76
CA VAL A 138 4.92 5.09 -16.99
C VAL A 138 4.71 5.94 -15.74
N GLY A 139 5.78 6.58 -15.23
CA GLY A 139 5.71 7.39 -14.02
C GLY A 139 5.23 6.63 -12.78
N SER A 140 5.45 5.31 -12.75
CA SER A 140 5.22 4.48 -11.55
C SER A 140 6.32 4.71 -10.51
N VAL A 141 6.11 4.19 -9.29
CA VAL A 141 7.13 4.10 -8.25
C VAL A 141 8.40 3.43 -8.79
N SER A 142 8.26 2.33 -9.54
CA SER A 142 9.43 1.63 -10.12
C SER A 142 10.21 2.51 -11.08
N THR A 143 9.55 3.37 -11.85
CA THR A 143 10.23 4.34 -12.73
C THR A 143 11.00 5.37 -11.92
N TYR A 144 10.43 5.85 -10.82
CA TYR A 144 11.11 6.76 -9.88
C TYR A 144 12.34 6.10 -9.26
N GLU A 145 12.20 4.90 -8.74
CA GLU A 145 13.31 4.15 -8.10
C GLU A 145 14.46 3.89 -9.07
N ILE A 146 14.16 3.44 -10.31
CA ILE A 146 15.18 3.27 -11.36
C ILE A 146 15.88 4.62 -11.62
N GLY A 147 15.11 5.69 -11.81
CA GLY A 147 15.67 7.01 -12.09
C GLY A 147 16.58 7.51 -10.97
N LYS A 148 16.14 7.41 -9.72
CA LYS A 148 16.93 7.82 -8.55
C LYS A 148 18.21 7.00 -8.41
N MET A 149 18.18 5.68 -8.66
CA MET A 149 19.38 4.85 -8.66
C MET A 149 20.34 5.23 -9.78
N LEU A 150 19.85 5.48 -11.00
CA LEU A 150 20.68 5.95 -12.11
C LEU A 150 21.33 7.31 -11.82
N GLU A 151 20.61 8.23 -11.16
CA GLU A 151 21.14 9.55 -10.76
C GLU A 151 22.34 9.44 -9.83
N THR A 152 22.44 8.40 -8.98
CA THR A 152 23.59 8.19 -8.09
C THR A 152 24.92 7.98 -8.85
N VAL A 153 24.83 7.59 -10.11
CA VAL A 153 26.00 7.35 -10.99
C VAL A 153 26.07 8.32 -12.17
N GLY A 154 25.25 9.39 -12.14
CA GLY A 154 25.23 10.44 -13.17
C GLY A 154 24.49 10.08 -14.46
N LEU A 155 23.67 9.00 -14.42
CA LEU A 155 22.80 8.61 -15.53
C LEU A 155 21.36 9.16 -15.31
N LYS A 156 20.59 9.22 -16.39
CA LYS A 156 19.17 9.57 -16.42
C LYS A 156 18.36 8.42 -16.97
N THR A 157 17.05 8.46 -16.79
CA THR A 157 16.13 7.50 -17.41
C THR A 157 16.21 7.48 -18.93
N SER A 158 16.59 8.60 -19.56
CA SER A 158 16.84 8.69 -21.02
C SER A 158 18.12 8.00 -21.50
N ASP A 159 19.01 7.61 -20.58
CA ASP A 159 20.25 6.89 -20.92
C ASP A 159 20.04 5.36 -21.00
N VAL A 160 18.84 4.88 -20.73
CA VAL A 160 18.42 3.47 -20.79
C VAL A 160 17.17 3.29 -21.64
N ASP A 161 16.90 2.08 -22.15
CA ASP A 161 15.63 1.77 -22.84
C ASP A 161 14.62 1.22 -21.83
N LEU A 162 13.67 2.04 -21.38
CA LEU A 162 12.62 1.62 -20.45
C LEU A 162 11.50 0.89 -21.17
N LYS A 163 11.27 -0.40 -20.81
CA LYS A 163 10.13 -1.20 -21.26
C LYS A 163 9.07 -1.29 -20.18
N ILE A 164 7.80 -1.12 -20.57
CA ILE A 164 6.67 -1.27 -19.67
C ILE A 164 6.19 -2.71 -19.74
N LEU A 165 6.34 -3.44 -18.62
CA LEU A 165 5.92 -4.82 -18.46
C LEU A 165 5.29 -5.02 -17.09
N ARG A 166 4.15 -5.70 -16.99
CA ARG A 166 3.60 -6.14 -15.71
C ARG A 166 4.55 -7.15 -15.05
N PHE A 167 4.63 -7.16 -13.73
CA PHE A 167 5.56 -8.04 -13.00
C PHE A 167 5.52 -9.51 -13.44
N PRO A 168 4.35 -10.16 -13.64
CA PRO A 168 4.30 -11.55 -14.12
C PRO A 168 4.94 -11.74 -15.51
N GLN A 169 4.93 -10.70 -16.36
CA GLN A 169 5.48 -10.76 -17.73
C GLN A 169 7.01 -10.65 -17.74
N MET A 170 7.61 -10.08 -16.71
CA MET A 170 9.06 -9.88 -16.61
C MET A 170 9.83 -11.19 -16.60
N ALA A 171 9.26 -12.27 -16.01
CA ALA A 171 9.88 -13.60 -16.02
C ALA A 171 10.13 -14.13 -17.45
N ALA A 172 9.10 -14.06 -18.31
CA ALA A 172 9.23 -14.46 -19.71
C ALA A 172 10.17 -13.53 -20.49
N ALA A 173 10.16 -12.23 -20.19
CA ALA A 173 11.04 -11.25 -20.82
C ALA A 173 12.52 -11.50 -20.49
N PHE A 174 12.86 -11.87 -19.25
CA PHE A 174 14.22 -12.31 -18.88
C PHE A 174 14.62 -13.58 -19.62
N ALA A 175 13.75 -14.60 -19.63
CA ALA A 175 14.01 -15.88 -20.30
C ALA A 175 14.28 -15.70 -21.80
N ASN A 176 13.52 -14.83 -22.46
CA ASN A 176 13.65 -14.55 -23.91
C ASN A 176 14.72 -13.48 -24.21
N LYS A 177 15.48 -13.03 -23.21
CA LYS A 177 16.49 -11.96 -23.35
C LYS A 177 15.96 -10.65 -23.93
N ALA A 178 14.66 -10.38 -23.74
CA ALA A 178 14.00 -9.15 -24.20
C ALA A 178 14.30 -7.94 -23.28
N ILE A 179 14.78 -8.21 -22.06
CA ILE A 179 15.22 -7.20 -21.09
C ILE A 179 16.54 -7.63 -20.45
N ASP A 180 17.36 -6.66 -20.09
CA ASP A 180 18.63 -6.86 -19.37
C ASP A 180 18.45 -6.79 -17.86
N ALA A 181 17.60 -5.88 -17.41
CA ALA A 181 17.25 -5.66 -16.00
C ALA A 181 15.76 -5.38 -15.82
N ALA A 182 15.28 -5.47 -14.59
CA ALA A 182 13.94 -5.03 -14.21
C ALA A 182 13.90 -4.61 -12.76
N LEU A 183 13.14 -3.58 -12.44
CA LEU A 183 12.76 -3.33 -11.04
C LEU A 183 11.60 -4.25 -10.67
N VAL A 184 11.84 -5.12 -9.70
CA VAL A 184 10.92 -6.16 -9.27
C VAL A 184 10.55 -5.97 -7.81
N ILE A 185 9.31 -6.29 -7.46
CA ILE A 185 8.77 -6.15 -6.10
C ILE A 185 8.39 -7.52 -5.51
N PRO A 186 8.35 -7.68 -4.18
CA PRO A 186 7.79 -8.88 -3.56
C PRO A 186 6.30 -9.06 -3.90
N PRO A 187 5.83 -10.30 -4.18
CA PRO A 187 6.56 -11.55 -4.04
C PRO A 187 7.41 -11.96 -5.26
N PHE A 188 7.33 -11.25 -6.39
CA PHE A 188 8.02 -11.61 -7.63
C PHE A 188 9.54 -11.61 -7.48
N THR A 189 10.10 -10.70 -6.68
CA THR A 189 11.55 -10.70 -6.35
C THR A 189 11.97 -12.07 -5.80
N TYR A 190 11.21 -12.61 -4.86
CA TYR A 190 11.50 -13.89 -4.21
C TYR A 190 11.32 -15.06 -5.16
N GLU A 191 10.27 -15.02 -5.99
CA GLU A 191 10.06 -16.03 -7.04
C GLU A 191 11.22 -16.06 -8.04
N PHE A 192 11.64 -14.89 -8.50
CA PHE A 192 12.70 -14.80 -9.52
C PHE A 192 14.03 -15.29 -8.98
N LEU A 193 14.37 -14.98 -7.72
CA LEU A 193 15.55 -15.50 -7.04
C LEU A 193 15.48 -17.02 -6.85
N ASP A 194 14.35 -17.52 -6.33
CA ASP A 194 14.18 -18.94 -6.00
C ASP A 194 14.23 -19.83 -7.25
N ARG A 195 13.74 -19.32 -8.38
CA ARG A 195 13.73 -20.01 -9.67
C ARG A 195 14.95 -19.70 -10.55
N GLY A 196 15.88 -18.86 -10.09
CA GLY A 196 17.04 -18.43 -10.90
C GLY A 196 16.68 -17.67 -12.18
N ILE A 197 15.50 -17.00 -12.22
CA ILE A 197 15.04 -16.20 -13.37
C ILE A 197 15.87 -14.94 -13.50
N ALA A 198 16.23 -14.32 -12.38
CA ALA A 198 17.05 -13.12 -12.30
C ALA A 198 17.92 -13.16 -11.04
N VAL A 199 18.93 -12.32 -10.98
CA VAL A 199 19.83 -12.18 -9.83
C VAL A 199 19.71 -10.77 -9.23
N ASP A 200 19.97 -10.63 -7.93
CA ASP A 200 20.02 -9.33 -7.26
C ASP A 200 21.14 -8.48 -7.85
N PHE A 201 20.86 -7.17 -7.98
CA PHE A 201 21.85 -6.23 -8.48
C PHE A 201 21.92 -4.96 -7.64
N ALA A 202 20.80 -4.25 -7.47
CA ALA A 202 20.79 -3.02 -6.69
C ALA A 202 19.45 -2.83 -5.94
N GLU A 203 19.57 -2.43 -4.67
CA GLU A 203 18.42 -2.20 -3.80
C GLU A 203 18.15 -0.69 -3.66
N PRO A 204 16.96 -0.18 -4.02
CA PRO A 204 16.59 1.21 -3.78
C PRO A 204 16.74 1.63 -2.32
N ASP A 205 16.43 0.75 -1.36
CA ASP A 205 16.56 1.00 0.09
C ASP A 205 17.94 1.52 0.52
N ARG A 206 18.98 1.15 -0.23
CA ARG A 206 20.38 1.53 0.08
C ARG A 206 20.84 2.78 -0.66
N LEU A 207 20.21 3.10 -1.77
CA LEU A 207 20.71 4.08 -2.71
C LEU A 207 19.86 5.35 -2.79
N VAL A 208 18.56 5.24 -2.52
CA VAL A 208 17.61 6.34 -2.70
C VAL A 208 17.41 7.12 -1.40
N GLN A 209 17.41 8.44 -1.51
CA GLN A 209 17.12 9.36 -0.42
C GLN A 209 15.96 10.27 -0.81
N PRO A 210 15.20 10.80 0.19
CA PRO A 210 15.37 10.64 1.66
C PRO A 210 14.86 9.29 2.18
N SER A 211 15.49 8.80 3.26
CA SER A 211 15.09 7.56 3.96
C SER A 211 14.48 7.90 5.35
N PRO A 212 13.46 7.15 5.84
CA PRO A 212 12.81 6.02 5.16
C PRO A 212 12.02 6.47 3.93
N MET A 213 12.12 5.70 2.86
CA MET A 213 11.36 5.97 1.65
C MET A 213 9.91 5.50 1.84
N THR A 214 8.92 6.35 1.59
CA THR A 214 7.50 5.97 1.50
C THR A 214 7.15 5.77 0.03
N ILE A 215 6.70 4.57 -0.34
CA ILE A 215 6.46 4.21 -1.75
C ILE A 215 5.04 3.76 -2.04
N ALA A 216 4.33 3.26 -1.04
CA ALA A 216 2.93 2.91 -1.16
C ALA A 216 2.14 3.50 0.01
N VAL A 217 0.91 3.89 -0.28
CA VAL A 217 0.07 4.69 0.61
C VAL A 217 -1.39 4.26 0.53
N ILE A 218 -2.19 4.73 1.48
CA ILE A 218 -3.64 4.74 1.39
C ILE A 218 -4.08 6.10 0.86
N MET A 219 -4.79 6.07 -0.26
CA MET A 219 -5.41 7.25 -0.89
C MET A 219 -6.92 7.19 -0.71
N VAL A 220 -7.58 8.34 -0.57
CA VAL A 220 -9.02 8.45 -0.32
C VAL A 220 -9.66 9.48 -1.24
N ASN A 221 -10.95 9.26 -1.59
CA ASN A 221 -11.78 10.30 -2.19
C ASN A 221 -12.16 11.33 -1.12
N THR A 222 -11.78 12.59 -1.31
CA THR A 222 -11.96 13.64 -0.28
C THR A 222 -13.41 14.13 -0.17
N ASP A 223 -14.21 14.06 -1.25
CA ASP A 223 -15.62 14.44 -1.21
C ASP A 223 -16.41 13.42 -0.41
N TRP A 224 -16.14 12.12 -0.63
CA TRP A 224 -16.71 11.05 0.19
C TRP A 224 -16.25 11.16 1.64
N ALA A 225 -14.96 11.42 1.87
CA ALA A 225 -14.38 11.57 3.20
C ALA A 225 -15.02 12.71 3.99
N ALA A 226 -15.30 13.84 3.34
CA ALA A 226 -15.97 14.99 3.97
C ALA A 226 -17.40 14.65 4.46
N GLN A 227 -18.12 13.84 3.70
CA GLN A 227 -19.49 13.39 4.03
C GLN A 227 -19.50 12.23 5.03
N ASN A 228 -18.41 11.45 5.11
CA ASN A 228 -18.29 10.20 5.87
C ASN A 228 -17.10 10.21 6.84
N ARG A 229 -16.80 11.37 7.46
CA ARG A 229 -15.58 11.58 8.27
C ARG A 229 -15.43 10.53 9.39
N GLN A 230 -16.54 10.18 10.05
CA GLN A 230 -16.49 9.17 11.11
C GLN A 230 -16.21 7.77 10.55
N ALA A 231 -16.83 7.40 9.43
CA ALA A 231 -16.59 6.11 8.78
C ALA A 231 -15.13 5.98 8.32
N LEU A 232 -14.56 7.04 7.73
CA LEU A 232 -13.15 7.04 7.34
C LEU A 232 -12.22 6.96 8.55
N GLN A 233 -12.51 7.68 9.65
CA GLN A 233 -11.72 7.58 10.88
C GLN A 233 -11.80 6.17 11.47
N SER A 234 -12.98 5.56 11.47
CA SER A 234 -13.21 4.18 11.90
C SER A 234 -12.43 3.18 11.03
N TYR A 235 -12.47 3.37 9.69
CA TYR A 235 -11.67 2.58 8.75
C TYR A 235 -10.18 2.71 9.08
N TYR A 236 -9.68 3.93 9.24
CA TYR A 236 -8.27 4.16 9.54
C TYR A 236 -7.84 3.48 10.85
N THR A 237 -8.66 3.60 11.89
CA THR A 237 -8.37 2.98 13.21
C THR A 237 -8.35 1.44 13.10
N ALA A 238 -9.30 0.84 12.38
CA ALA A 238 -9.33 -0.60 12.12
C ALA A 238 -8.12 -1.06 11.28
N TYR A 239 -7.79 -0.32 10.22
CA TYR A 239 -6.60 -0.54 9.41
C TYR A 239 -5.32 -0.47 10.24
N LEU A 240 -5.17 0.54 11.10
CA LEU A 240 -3.98 0.70 11.95
C LEU A 240 -3.80 -0.46 12.94
N ARG A 241 -4.88 -1.07 13.43
CA ARG A 241 -4.80 -2.32 14.20
C ARG A 241 -4.19 -3.45 13.37
N GLY A 242 -4.65 -3.62 12.13
CA GLY A 242 -4.07 -4.58 11.19
C GLY A 242 -2.61 -4.29 10.83
N VAL A 243 -2.23 -3.02 10.71
CA VAL A 243 -0.82 -2.59 10.55
C VAL A 243 0.03 -3.06 11.73
N ARG A 244 -0.45 -2.88 12.96
CA ARG A 244 0.27 -3.29 14.18
C ARG A 244 0.40 -4.80 14.28
N ASP A 245 -0.64 -5.55 13.92
CA ASP A 245 -0.59 -7.00 13.79
C ASP A 245 0.44 -7.44 12.74
N TYR A 246 0.44 -6.79 11.57
CA TYR A 246 1.45 -7.04 10.55
C TYR A 246 2.87 -6.76 11.05
N CYS A 247 3.07 -5.67 11.78
CA CYS A 247 4.37 -5.31 12.33
C CYS A 247 4.84 -6.31 13.39
N ASN A 248 3.96 -6.82 14.25
CA ASN A 248 4.29 -7.91 15.16
C ASN A 248 4.64 -9.21 14.42
N ALA A 249 3.90 -9.56 13.37
CA ALA A 249 4.22 -10.71 12.51
C ALA A 249 5.55 -10.54 11.78
N TYR A 250 5.83 -9.35 11.25
CA TYR A 250 7.09 -8.98 10.60
C TYR A 250 8.29 -9.28 11.51
N HIS A 251 8.20 -8.96 12.78
CA HIS A 251 9.23 -9.21 13.79
C HIS A 251 9.20 -10.63 14.38
N GLY A 252 8.42 -11.55 13.81
CA GLY A 252 8.35 -12.94 14.27
C GLY A 252 7.50 -13.13 15.52
N GLY A 253 6.56 -12.23 15.82
CA GLY A 253 5.59 -12.37 16.91
C GLY A 253 4.63 -13.55 16.69
N ALA A 254 3.84 -13.89 17.73
CA ALA A 254 2.95 -15.06 17.75
C ALA A 254 1.96 -15.10 16.56
N ILE A 255 1.55 -13.94 16.06
CA ILE A 255 0.61 -13.79 14.93
C ILE A 255 1.22 -14.14 13.55
N LYS A 256 2.54 -14.41 13.43
CA LYS A 256 3.21 -14.55 12.11
C LYS A 256 2.58 -15.64 11.25
N GLN A 257 2.24 -16.80 11.80
CA GLN A 257 1.63 -17.88 11.01
C GLN A 257 0.23 -17.49 10.53
N GLU A 258 -0.59 -16.89 11.40
CA GLU A 258 -1.92 -16.40 11.02
C GLU A 258 -1.85 -15.34 9.90
N MET A 259 -0.86 -14.45 9.95
CA MET A 259 -0.63 -13.46 8.90
C MET A 259 -0.26 -14.11 7.56
N ILE A 260 0.59 -15.15 7.58
CA ILE A 260 0.93 -15.93 6.38
C ILE A 260 -0.32 -16.58 5.81
N ASP A 261 -1.11 -17.25 6.65
CA ASP A 261 -2.33 -17.95 6.24
C ASP A 261 -3.37 -16.98 5.66
N THR A 262 -3.48 -15.78 6.22
CA THR A 262 -4.33 -14.70 5.72
C THR A 262 -3.86 -14.23 4.32
N ILE A 263 -2.57 -13.93 4.15
CA ILE A 263 -2.01 -13.51 2.84
C ILE A 263 -2.26 -14.57 1.76
N VAL A 264 -2.09 -15.85 2.10
CA VAL A 264 -2.31 -16.98 1.19
C VAL A 264 -3.80 -17.14 0.87
N ARG A 265 -4.67 -17.13 1.86
CA ARG A 265 -6.13 -17.28 1.71
C ARG A 265 -6.73 -16.25 0.77
N HIS A 266 -6.26 -15.02 0.86
CA HIS A 266 -6.72 -13.91 0.00
C HIS A 266 -5.95 -13.81 -1.33
N GLY A 267 -5.09 -14.78 -1.66
CA GLY A 267 -4.44 -14.88 -2.97
C GLY A 267 -3.38 -13.80 -3.26
N SER A 268 -2.90 -13.09 -2.22
CA SER A 268 -1.81 -12.11 -2.40
C SER A 268 -0.45 -12.78 -2.66
N GLU A 269 -0.25 -14.00 -2.16
CA GLU A 269 0.83 -14.94 -2.49
C GLU A 269 0.30 -16.36 -2.23
N SER A 270 0.51 -17.27 -3.17
CA SER A 270 0.03 -18.65 -3.05
C SER A 270 1.04 -19.63 -2.41
N ARG A 271 2.28 -19.18 -2.20
CA ARG A 271 3.41 -20.00 -1.73
C ARG A 271 3.84 -19.57 -0.33
N PRO A 272 3.30 -20.19 0.74
CA PRO A 272 3.60 -19.82 2.12
C PRO A 272 5.08 -20.01 2.49
N GLU A 273 5.81 -20.88 1.78
CA GLU A 273 7.25 -21.09 1.98
C GLU A 273 8.06 -19.84 1.64
N LEU A 274 7.67 -19.05 0.61
CA LEU A 274 8.35 -17.80 0.29
C LEU A 274 8.16 -16.77 1.40
N LEU A 275 6.94 -16.69 1.98
CA LEU A 275 6.64 -15.80 3.10
C LEU A 275 7.40 -16.18 4.40
N ARG A 276 7.78 -17.45 4.57
CA ARG A 276 8.63 -17.89 5.68
C ARG A 276 10.10 -17.64 5.43
N LYS A 277 10.56 -17.85 4.20
CA LYS A 277 11.97 -17.78 3.79
C LYS A 277 12.49 -16.35 3.67
N TYR A 278 11.69 -15.44 3.10
CA TYR A 278 12.13 -14.09 2.76
C TYR A 278 11.58 -13.03 3.72
N PRO A 279 12.33 -11.93 3.93
CA PRO A 279 11.86 -10.82 4.76
C PRO A 279 10.71 -10.06 4.08
N TRP A 280 9.79 -9.53 4.87
CA TRP A 280 8.67 -8.74 4.38
C TRP A 280 9.03 -7.27 4.18
N VAL A 281 8.11 -6.50 3.58
CA VAL A 281 8.25 -5.05 3.42
C VAL A 281 7.96 -4.34 4.74
N GLY A 282 8.64 -3.22 4.98
CA GLY A 282 8.43 -2.37 6.15
C GLY A 282 7.25 -1.43 5.98
N ARG A 283 6.84 -0.83 7.09
CA ARG A 283 5.86 0.25 7.17
C ARG A 283 5.94 0.96 8.52
N SER A 284 5.28 2.11 8.62
CA SER A 284 5.09 2.80 9.88
C SER A 284 4.01 2.11 10.71
N PRO A 285 4.27 1.66 11.95
CA PRO A 285 3.25 1.05 12.81
C PRO A 285 2.19 2.04 13.30
N ASP A 286 2.43 3.33 13.14
CA ASP A 286 1.50 4.42 13.41
C ASP A 286 0.87 5.00 12.14
N GLY A 287 1.12 4.39 10.98
CA GLY A 287 0.59 4.82 9.69
C GLY A 287 1.12 6.17 9.18
N ARG A 288 2.16 6.72 9.83
CA ARG A 288 2.72 8.03 9.47
C ARG A 288 3.60 7.94 8.23
N LEU A 289 3.42 8.88 7.33
CA LEU A 289 4.19 9.04 6.11
C LEU A 289 5.48 9.81 6.35
N ASN A 290 6.55 9.46 5.63
CA ASN A 290 7.68 10.36 5.45
C ASN A 290 7.33 11.40 4.37
N ILE A 291 6.85 12.56 4.80
CA ILE A 291 6.42 13.64 3.90
C ILE A 291 7.59 14.11 3.02
N ALA A 292 8.81 14.16 3.55
CA ALA A 292 9.99 14.55 2.77
C ALA A 292 10.23 13.59 1.59
N SER A 293 10.04 12.27 1.80
CA SER A 293 10.12 11.28 0.72
C SER A 293 9.06 11.50 -0.36
N MET A 294 7.82 11.79 0.03
CA MET A 294 6.75 12.07 -0.92
C MET A 294 6.98 13.35 -1.74
N LEU A 295 7.50 14.39 -1.09
CA LEU A 295 7.83 15.64 -1.78
C LEU A 295 9.05 15.49 -2.71
N ASP A 296 10.04 14.68 -2.36
CA ASP A 296 11.15 14.33 -3.26
C ASP A 296 10.63 13.58 -4.49
N MET A 297 9.77 12.59 -4.30
CA MET A 297 9.14 11.86 -5.41
C MET A 297 8.35 12.79 -6.34
N GLN A 298 7.55 13.70 -5.77
CA GLN A 298 6.86 14.72 -6.55
C GLN A 298 7.84 15.60 -7.35
N ALA A 299 8.91 16.06 -6.69
CA ALA A 299 9.92 16.89 -7.33
C ALA A 299 10.61 16.16 -8.48
N TRP A 300 10.91 14.87 -8.29
CA TRP A 300 11.49 14.03 -9.33
C TRP A 300 10.55 13.85 -10.52
N TYR A 301 9.26 13.58 -10.28
CA TYR A 301 8.27 13.48 -11.37
C TYR A 301 8.15 14.77 -12.17
N VAL A 302 8.22 15.94 -11.51
CA VAL A 302 8.21 17.24 -12.21
C VAL A 302 9.48 17.43 -13.04
N ALA A 303 10.65 17.16 -12.47
CA ALA A 303 11.94 17.29 -13.17
C ALA A 303 12.04 16.36 -14.40
N ASN A 304 11.43 15.18 -14.32
CA ASN A 304 11.42 14.18 -15.40
C ASN A 304 10.16 14.24 -16.29
N LYS A 305 9.36 15.33 -16.19
CA LYS A 305 8.19 15.62 -17.05
C LYS A 305 7.04 14.61 -16.96
N PHE A 306 6.96 13.85 -15.89
CA PHE A 306 5.81 13.00 -15.57
C PHE A 306 4.70 13.78 -14.88
N SER A 307 5.01 14.94 -14.31
CA SER A 307 4.10 15.85 -13.65
C SER A 307 4.48 17.30 -14.01
N THR A 308 3.54 18.25 -13.87
CA THR A 308 3.73 19.61 -14.39
C THR A 308 4.12 20.63 -13.30
N ALA A 309 3.72 20.41 -12.04
CA ALA A 309 3.96 21.35 -10.96
C ALA A 309 4.15 20.66 -9.62
N LYS A 310 4.82 21.34 -8.68
CA LYS A 310 4.90 20.93 -7.27
C LYS A 310 3.74 21.51 -6.50
N LEU A 311 3.17 20.71 -5.60
CA LEU A 311 2.15 21.11 -4.63
C LEU A 311 2.77 21.14 -3.24
N PRO A 312 2.31 22.01 -2.33
CA PRO A 312 2.75 22.01 -0.94
C PRO A 312 2.25 20.77 -0.19
N ALA A 313 2.93 20.43 0.92
CA ALA A 313 2.71 19.17 1.65
C ALA A 313 1.25 18.96 2.07
N GLU A 314 0.60 20.01 2.55
CA GLU A 314 -0.80 20.00 3.02
C GLU A 314 -1.83 19.72 1.91
N ARG A 315 -1.42 19.87 0.65
CA ARG A 315 -2.23 19.49 -0.52
C ARG A 315 -2.00 18.03 -0.92
N VAL A 316 -0.89 17.44 -0.49
CA VAL A 316 -0.47 16.08 -0.86
C VAL A 316 -0.88 15.06 0.19
N VAL A 317 -0.83 15.42 1.48
CA VAL A 317 -0.99 14.49 2.60
C VAL A 317 -1.88 15.07 3.69
N ASP A 318 -2.81 14.25 4.21
CA ASP A 318 -3.59 14.53 5.42
C ASP A 318 -3.27 13.49 6.52
N MET A 319 -2.50 13.90 7.54
CA MET A 319 -2.13 13.04 8.67
C MET A 319 -3.13 13.08 9.83
N SER A 320 -4.21 13.84 9.73
CA SER A 320 -5.17 14.01 10.85
C SER A 320 -5.81 12.68 11.29
N TYR A 321 -6.04 11.76 10.35
CA TYR A 321 -6.59 10.44 10.64
C TYR A 321 -5.59 9.55 11.40
N ALA A 322 -4.30 9.63 11.03
CA ALA A 322 -3.23 8.93 11.74
C ALA A 322 -3.11 9.42 13.19
N ASP A 323 -3.08 10.73 13.37
CA ASP A 323 -2.99 11.36 14.70
C ASP A 323 -4.15 10.95 15.62
N ALA A 324 -5.38 10.96 15.09
CA ALA A 324 -6.56 10.57 15.84
C ALA A 324 -6.56 9.06 16.17
N ALA A 325 -6.15 8.19 15.24
CA ALA A 325 -6.08 6.74 15.47
C ALA A 325 -5.00 6.39 16.50
N VAL A 326 -3.81 7.01 16.42
CA VAL A 326 -2.74 6.81 17.39
C VAL A 326 -3.17 7.31 18.79
N LYS A 327 -3.87 8.44 18.87
CA LYS A 327 -4.43 8.92 20.13
C LYS A 327 -5.42 7.92 20.74
N GLN A 328 -6.24 7.27 19.91
CA GLN A 328 -7.24 6.29 20.36
C GLN A 328 -6.61 4.96 20.78
N LEU A 329 -5.64 4.45 20.00
CA LEU A 329 -5.04 3.13 20.21
C LEU A 329 -3.84 3.13 21.18
N GLY A 330 -3.32 4.31 21.52
CA GLY A 330 -2.06 4.46 22.23
C GLY A 330 -0.82 4.19 21.35
N PRO A 331 0.39 4.31 21.90
CA PRO A 331 1.64 4.03 21.18
C PRO A 331 1.73 2.56 20.78
N PHE A 332 2.38 2.29 19.66
CA PHE A 332 2.68 0.90 19.26
C PHE A 332 3.72 0.29 20.21
N VAL A 333 3.47 -0.93 20.64
CA VAL A 333 4.39 -1.72 21.45
C VAL A 333 4.74 -2.99 20.70
N LEU A 334 6.02 -3.11 20.31
CA LEU A 334 6.52 -4.31 19.64
C LEU A 334 6.59 -5.49 20.63
N GLU A 335 5.93 -6.60 20.28
CA GLU A 335 5.92 -7.83 21.11
C GLU A 335 7.32 -8.45 21.22
N ASN A 336 7.98 -8.69 20.08
CA ASN A 336 9.32 -9.26 20.05
C ASN A 336 10.40 -8.17 20.15
N LYS A 337 10.67 -7.71 21.35
CA LYS A 337 11.67 -6.66 21.64
C LYS A 337 13.11 -7.07 21.27
N ALA A 338 13.39 -8.38 21.15
CA ALA A 338 14.70 -8.89 20.77
C ALA A 338 14.95 -8.83 19.25
N SER A 339 13.94 -8.58 18.44
CA SER A 339 14.11 -8.48 16.99
C SER A 339 15.00 -7.28 16.63
N THR A 340 15.95 -7.51 15.73
CA THR A 340 16.88 -6.49 15.19
C THR A 340 16.48 -6.01 13.80
N LEU A 341 15.35 -6.49 13.25
CA LEU A 341 14.89 -6.10 11.92
C LEU A 341 14.59 -4.60 11.87
N ALA A 342 15.05 -3.93 10.82
CA ALA A 342 14.66 -2.55 10.52
C ALA A 342 13.22 -2.50 9.97
N GLY A 343 12.55 -1.36 10.13
CA GLY A 343 11.16 -1.16 9.72
C GLY A 343 10.15 -1.68 10.75
N CYS A 344 8.90 -1.30 10.61
CA CYS A 344 7.83 -1.72 11.53
C CYS A 344 8.11 -1.39 13.03
N ARG A 345 8.74 -0.23 13.32
CA ARG A 345 9.12 0.22 14.65
C ARG A 345 8.60 1.62 14.94
#